data_74029040d2b0a027add2b379a4f58c23
#
_entry.id   74029040d2b0a027add2b379a4f58c23
#
_cell.length_a   1.000
_cell.length_b   1.000
_cell.length_c   1.000
_cell.angle_alpha   90.00
_cell.angle_beta   90.00
_cell.angle_gamma   90.00
#
_symmetry.space_group_name_H-M   'P 1'
#
loop_
_entity.id
_entity.type
_entity.pdbx_description
1 polymer ?
#
loop_
_entity_poly.entity_id
_entity_poly.type
_entity_poly.pdbx_seq_one_letter_code
_entity_poly.pdbx_strand_id
1 'polypeptide(L)'
;MLIIFLYTGLAFSQTPGVSQTRNAHQELACDIFRELVEINTTVNMGSTGAAEAMAARLRNAGFPASDINVAGPQPQHMNLVVRYRGKGTQAPILFIGHLDVVEALRQDWSFDPFKFQEIDGYFYGRGTTDMKNEDADLISNLIRLRQEKFLPERDIIVALTEDEEGGNANGIRWLLANRRDLINAEYCINPDGGGGDIKNGREIIMAIQTSEKVYADFTLETHNKGGHSSLPVKDNAIYRMAVALTRLAGYDFPLNLNETSRMFFERSALIETGQVKADMSAVSGLPVDTTAANRLAKISPGYNSQMRTTCVATMINGGHANNALPQTVTANINCRLLPDDNIEHVTAVLKNLINDPQIELKCNYAAVPGPLSPLRKDVLDAVDNITASMWPGVVVTPVMATGATDGKHLRSAGIPVYGVSGMFGDVDDVRAHGKDERIGVKEFFNGVEFMYRLMKTLSSGSATGKK
;
A
#
# COMPACT_ATOMS: atom_id res chain seq x y z
N MET A 1 -31.96 -40.70 43.15
CA MET A 1 -32.81 -40.18 42.08
C MET A 1 -31.89 -39.37 41.18
N LEU A 2 -31.44 -40.01 40.09
CA LEU A 2 -30.43 -39.46 39.15
C LEU A 2 -31.19 -38.83 37.98
N ILE A 3 -31.04 -37.53 37.79
CA ILE A 3 -31.66 -36.81 36.67
C ILE A 3 -30.63 -36.74 35.56
N ILE A 4 -30.87 -37.47 34.47
CA ILE A 4 -30.08 -37.45 33.24
C ILE A 4 -30.62 -36.32 32.36
N PHE A 5 -29.81 -35.28 32.10
CA PHE A 5 -30.09 -34.30 31.10
C PHE A 5 -29.64 -34.80 29.72
N LEU A 6 -30.60 -35.07 28.85
CA LEU A 6 -30.37 -35.35 27.45
C LEU A 6 -30.11 -33.99 26.72
N TYR A 7 -28.87 -33.78 26.30
CA TYR A 7 -28.53 -32.70 25.34
C TYR A 7 -28.90 -33.16 23.94
N THR A 8 -29.98 -32.62 23.39
CA THR A 8 -30.28 -32.73 21.95
C THR A 8 -29.42 -31.73 21.21
N GLY A 9 -28.33 -32.20 20.59
CA GLY A 9 -27.54 -31.44 19.66
C GLY A 9 -28.34 -31.08 18.41
N LEU A 10 -28.64 -29.79 18.22
CA LEU A 10 -29.10 -29.26 16.94
C LEU A 10 -27.90 -29.25 15.98
N ALA A 11 -27.88 -30.24 15.09
CA ALA A 11 -26.99 -30.21 13.95
C ALA A 11 -27.41 -29.05 13.02
N PHE A 12 -26.63 -27.97 12.99
CA PHE A 12 -26.74 -26.96 11.94
C PHE A 12 -26.31 -27.63 10.63
N SER A 13 -27.28 -27.98 9.80
CA SER A 13 -27.05 -28.35 8.41
C SER A 13 -26.50 -27.11 7.70
N GLN A 14 -25.20 -27.12 7.39
CA GLN A 14 -24.66 -26.18 6.41
C GLN A 14 -25.29 -26.52 5.05
N THR A 15 -26.18 -25.68 4.59
CA THR A 15 -26.60 -25.69 3.19
C THR A 15 -25.38 -25.47 2.32
N PRO A 16 -25.11 -26.34 1.31
CA PRO A 16 -24.05 -26.06 0.35
C PRO A 16 -24.33 -24.72 -0.29
N GLY A 17 -23.34 -23.81 -0.23
CA GLY A 17 -23.45 -22.49 -0.86
C GLY A 17 -23.81 -22.66 -2.33
N VAL A 18 -24.93 -22.07 -2.73
CA VAL A 18 -25.32 -21.95 -4.14
C VAL A 18 -24.21 -21.17 -4.80
N SER A 19 -23.42 -21.81 -5.65
CA SER A 19 -22.49 -21.13 -6.55
C SER A 19 -23.32 -20.12 -7.36
N GLN A 20 -23.23 -18.84 -7.02
CA GLN A 20 -23.84 -17.80 -7.84
C GLN A 20 -23.19 -17.87 -9.22
N THR A 21 -24.01 -18.08 -10.24
CA THR A 21 -23.53 -18.09 -11.63
C THR A 21 -22.93 -16.73 -11.94
N ARG A 22 -21.62 -16.70 -12.24
CA ARG A 22 -20.91 -15.47 -12.61
C ARG A 22 -21.46 -14.93 -13.92
N ASN A 23 -21.56 -13.62 -14.04
CA ASN A 23 -21.86 -12.98 -15.32
C ASN A 23 -20.59 -12.95 -16.20
N ALA A 24 -20.75 -12.62 -17.49
CA ALA A 24 -19.63 -12.64 -18.44
C ALA A 24 -18.43 -11.75 -18.05
N HIS A 25 -18.67 -10.62 -17.38
CA HIS A 25 -17.59 -9.73 -16.93
C HIS A 25 -16.86 -10.28 -15.70
N GLN A 26 -17.60 -10.92 -14.80
CA GLN A 26 -17.03 -11.61 -13.65
C GLN A 26 -16.19 -12.82 -14.06
N GLU A 27 -16.66 -13.60 -15.05
CA GLU A 27 -15.86 -14.70 -15.61
C GLU A 27 -14.58 -14.18 -16.27
N LEU A 28 -14.66 -13.12 -17.08
CA LEU A 28 -13.49 -12.50 -17.69
C LEU A 28 -12.48 -12.04 -16.65
N ALA A 29 -12.93 -11.34 -15.60
CA ALA A 29 -12.06 -10.87 -14.52
C ALA A 29 -11.39 -12.04 -13.78
N CYS A 30 -12.16 -13.10 -13.47
CA CYS A 30 -11.65 -14.31 -12.82
C CYS A 30 -10.64 -15.06 -13.70
N ASP A 31 -10.87 -15.15 -15.02
CA ASP A 31 -9.95 -15.82 -15.95
C ASP A 31 -8.64 -15.04 -16.12
N ILE A 32 -8.69 -13.71 -16.13
CA ILE A 32 -7.49 -12.87 -16.15
C ILE A 32 -6.75 -13.01 -14.82
N PHE A 33 -7.44 -12.99 -13.70
CA PHE A 33 -6.85 -13.12 -12.38
C PHE A 33 -6.15 -14.47 -12.22
N ARG A 34 -6.79 -15.58 -12.64
CA ARG A 34 -6.19 -16.90 -12.64
C ARG A 34 -4.90 -16.94 -13.46
N GLU A 35 -4.93 -16.43 -14.70
CA GLU A 35 -3.76 -16.39 -15.57
C GLU A 35 -2.61 -15.60 -14.93
N LEU A 36 -2.87 -14.44 -14.36
CA LEU A 36 -1.85 -13.64 -13.68
C LEU A 36 -1.24 -14.35 -12.48
N VAL A 37 -2.05 -14.97 -11.62
CA VAL A 37 -1.55 -15.72 -10.45
C VAL A 37 -0.70 -16.92 -10.88
N GLU A 38 -1.09 -17.61 -11.94
CA GLU A 38 -0.37 -18.80 -12.43
C GLU A 38 0.92 -18.48 -13.20
N ILE A 39 1.16 -17.22 -13.56
CA ILE A 39 2.46 -16.75 -14.06
C ILE A 39 3.31 -16.32 -12.86
N ASN A 40 4.40 -17.06 -12.60
CA ASN A 40 5.35 -16.66 -11.55
C ASN A 40 6.14 -15.41 -12.00
N THR A 41 5.97 -14.31 -11.28
CA THR A 41 6.57 -13.00 -11.52
C THR A 41 7.42 -12.53 -10.34
N THR A 42 8.02 -13.47 -9.60
CA THR A 42 9.04 -13.11 -8.60
C THR A 42 10.24 -12.46 -9.29
N VAL A 43 11.04 -11.68 -8.54
CA VAL A 43 12.18 -10.91 -9.06
C VAL A 43 13.08 -11.71 -9.99
N ASN A 44 13.34 -12.99 -9.66
CA ASN A 44 14.20 -13.83 -10.48
C ASN A 44 13.56 -14.31 -11.80
N MET A 45 12.24 -14.32 -11.87
CA MET A 45 11.48 -14.75 -13.06
C MET A 45 11.14 -13.58 -13.97
N GLY A 46 10.94 -12.39 -13.39
CA GLY A 46 10.53 -11.17 -14.08
C GLY A 46 9.08 -11.19 -14.55
N SER A 47 8.55 -10.05 -14.94
CA SER A 47 7.13 -9.87 -15.26
C SER A 47 6.80 -9.85 -16.74
N THR A 48 7.78 -10.01 -17.64
CA THR A 48 7.55 -9.97 -19.10
C THR A 48 6.47 -10.96 -19.56
N GLY A 49 6.44 -12.17 -18.99
CA GLY A 49 5.42 -13.17 -19.33
C GLY A 49 4.00 -12.69 -19.02
N ALA A 50 3.80 -12.04 -17.88
CA ALA A 50 2.51 -11.47 -17.48
C ALA A 50 2.15 -10.25 -18.36
N ALA A 51 3.11 -9.36 -18.62
CA ALA A 51 2.91 -8.20 -19.51
C ALA A 51 2.46 -8.63 -20.92
N GLU A 52 3.12 -9.62 -21.52
CA GLU A 52 2.75 -10.13 -22.85
C GLU A 52 1.41 -10.88 -22.85
N ALA A 53 1.10 -11.64 -21.82
CA ALA A 53 -0.21 -12.31 -21.68
C ALA A 53 -1.34 -11.27 -21.66
N MET A 54 -1.22 -10.20 -20.86
CA MET A 54 -2.22 -9.14 -20.79
C MET A 54 -2.27 -8.33 -22.11
N ALA A 55 -1.13 -8.07 -22.75
CA ALA A 55 -1.09 -7.44 -24.07
C ALA A 55 -1.83 -8.29 -25.12
N ALA A 56 -1.69 -9.62 -25.08
CA ALA A 56 -2.41 -10.52 -25.97
C ALA A 56 -3.92 -10.47 -25.75
N ARG A 57 -4.40 -10.45 -24.50
CA ARG A 57 -5.83 -10.29 -24.17
C ARG A 57 -6.39 -8.97 -24.71
N LEU A 58 -5.65 -7.87 -24.57
CA LEU A 58 -6.06 -6.56 -25.09
C LEU A 58 -6.12 -6.55 -26.63
N ARG A 59 -5.13 -7.15 -27.32
CA ARG A 59 -5.14 -7.31 -28.79
C ARG A 59 -6.38 -8.12 -29.23
N ASN A 60 -6.68 -9.22 -28.54
CA ASN A 60 -7.83 -10.07 -28.84
C ASN A 60 -9.16 -9.34 -28.58
N ALA A 61 -9.21 -8.41 -27.62
CA ALA A 61 -10.34 -7.54 -27.37
C ALA A 61 -10.47 -6.38 -28.38
N GLY A 62 -9.56 -6.31 -29.36
CA GLY A 62 -9.59 -5.34 -30.46
C GLY A 62 -8.97 -3.97 -30.14
N PHE A 63 -8.10 -3.87 -29.12
CA PHE A 63 -7.28 -2.67 -28.93
C PHE A 63 -6.28 -2.53 -30.09
N PRO A 64 -6.08 -1.29 -30.62
CA PRO A 64 -5.09 -1.06 -31.65
C PRO A 64 -3.68 -1.41 -31.15
N ALA A 65 -2.86 -2.04 -32.00
CA ALA A 65 -1.48 -2.36 -31.64
C ALA A 65 -0.64 -1.13 -31.29
N SER A 66 -0.95 0.03 -31.88
CA SER A 66 -0.30 1.32 -31.56
C SER A 66 -0.58 1.82 -30.15
N ASP A 67 -1.64 1.32 -29.51
CA ASP A 67 -2.05 1.75 -28.18
C ASP A 67 -1.63 0.76 -27.08
N ILE A 68 -0.93 -0.32 -27.45
CA ILE A 68 -0.39 -1.35 -26.55
C ILE A 68 1.13 -1.34 -26.66
N ASN A 69 1.81 -1.08 -25.55
CA ASN A 69 3.26 -1.02 -25.48
C ASN A 69 3.77 -1.98 -24.39
N VAL A 70 4.60 -2.94 -24.77
CA VAL A 70 5.40 -3.75 -23.85
C VAL A 70 6.83 -3.25 -23.96
N ALA A 71 7.34 -2.64 -22.87
CA ALA A 71 8.66 -2.01 -22.86
C ALA A 71 9.23 -1.96 -21.44
N GLY A 72 10.54 -2.13 -21.31
CA GLY A 72 11.18 -2.15 -20.00
C GLY A 72 12.70 -2.10 -20.08
N PRO A 73 13.37 -2.11 -18.92
CA PRO A 73 14.82 -1.97 -18.85
C PRO A 73 15.58 -3.21 -19.33
N GLN A 74 14.97 -4.39 -19.26
CA GLN A 74 15.60 -5.68 -19.57
C GLN A 74 14.59 -6.65 -20.21
N PRO A 75 15.02 -7.63 -21.01
CA PRO A 75 14.11 -8.54 -21.71
C PRO A 75 13.15 -9.35 -20.82
N GLN A 76 13.53 -9.58 -19.56
CA GLN A 76 12.70 -10.32 -18.60
C GLN A 76 11.86 -9.37 -17.71
N HIS A 77 12.17 -8.06 -17.73
CA HIS A 77 11.61 -7.03 -16.86
C HIS A 77 10.91 -5.95 -17.70
N MET A 78 9.77 -6.33 -18.30
CA MET A 78 8.99 -5.46 -19.16
C MET A 78 7.69 -5.03 -18.49
N ASN A 79 7.33 -3.79 -18.70
CA ASN A 79 6.05 -3.21 -18.32
C ASN A 79 5.05 -3.34 -19.48
N LEU A 80 3.76 -3.36 -19.17
CA LEU A 80 2.69 -3.16 -20.14
C LEU A 80 2.11 -1.76 -19.94
N VAL A 81 2.03 -0.98 -21.02
CA VAL A 81 1.26 0.28 -21.02
C VAL A 81 0.23 0.23 -22.15
N VAL A 82 -1.03 0.40 -21.80
CA VAL A 82 -2.14 0.46 -22.75
C VAL A 82 -2.88 1.78 -22.65
N ARG A 83 -3.30 2.34 -23.79
CA ARG A 83 -4.07 3.58 -23.88
C ARG A 83 -5.44 3.32 -24.50
N TYR A 84 -6.49 3.55 -23.74
CA TYR A 84 -7.86 3.58 -24.24
C TYR A 84 -8.22 5.01 -24.63
N ARG A 85 -8.39 5.23 -25.94
CA ARG A 85 -8.60 6.56 -26.51
C ARG A 85 -9.96 7.12 -26.19
N GLY A 86 -9.98 8.36 -25.71
CA GLY A 86 -11.16 9.19 -25.50
C GLY A 86 -11.29 10.29 -26.58
N LYS A 87 -12.15 11.26 -26.31
CA LYS A 87 -12.36 12.44 -27.18
C LYS A 87 -11.21 13.45 -27.13
N GLY A 88 -10.31 13.32 -26.13
CA GLY A 88 -9.18 14.22 -25.95
C GLY A 88 -9.57 15.64 -25.48
N THR A 89 -10.75 15.82 -24.88
CA THR A 89 -11.23 17.11 -24.36
C THR A 89 -10.57 17.47 -23.03
N GLN A 90 -9.97 16.51 -22.36
CA GLN A 90 -9.26 16.65 -21.08
C GLN A 90 -7.94 15.86 -21.13
N ALA A 91 -6.99 16.23 -20.25
CA ALA A 91 -5.74 15.50 -20.11
C ALA A 91 -6.00 14.04 -19.64
N PRO A 92 -5.16 13.07 -20.05
CA PRO A 92 -5.32 11.66 -19.69
C PRO A 92 -5.37 11.42 -18.18
N ILE A 93 -6.00 10.32 -17.77
CA ILE A 93 -5.89 9.74 -16.44
C ILE A 93 -5.07 8.46 -16.52
N LEU A 94 -4.18 8.25 -15.53
CA LEU A 94 -3.35 7.06 -15.43
C LEU A 94 -3.88 6.15 -14.32
N PHE A 95 -3.92 4.85 -14.56
CA PHE A 95 -4.10 3.79 -13.57
C PHE A 95 -2.83 2.95 -13.59
N ILE A 96 -2.28 2.62 -12.42
CA ILE A 96 -1.09 1.78 -12.32
C ILE A 96 -1.37 0.53 -11.50
N GLY A 97 -0.61 -0.52 -11.76
CA GLY A 97 -0.50 -1.72 -10.95
C GLY A 97 0.89 -2.30 -11.12
N HIS A 98 1.27 -3.26 -10.29
CA HIS A 98 2.53 -3.98 -10.45
C HIS A 98 2.32 -5.47 -10.67
N LEU A 99 3.04 -6.01 -11.64
CA LEU A 99 2.95 -7.41 -12.05
C LEU A 99 3.80 -8.35 -11.19
N ASP A 100 4.89 -7.82 -10.61
CA ASP A 100 5.80 -8.58 -9.78
C ASP A 100 5.18 -8.94 -8.42
N VAL A 101 5.74 -9.96 -7.79
CA VAL A 101 5.32 -10.43 -6.47
C VAL A 101 6.55 -10.83 -5.66
N VAL A 102 6.46 -10.72 -4.33
CA VAL A 102 7.48 -11.25 -3.43
C VAL A 102 7.61 -12.77 -3.53
N GLU A 103 8.75 -13.29 -3.13
CA GLU A 103 9.03 -14.73 -3.14
C GLU A 103 7.99 -15.53 -2.34
N ALA A 104 7.67 -16.72 -2.84
CA ALA A 104 6.78 -17.67 -2.20
C ALA A 104 7.34 -19.10 -2.34
N LEU A 105 7.97 -19.59 -1.28
CA LEU A 105 8.57 -20.92 -1.30
C LEU A 105 7.48 -21.97 -1.07
N ARG A 106 7.39 -22.98 -1.97
CA ARG A 106 6.36 -24.03 -1.91
C ARG A 106 6.29 -24.74 -0.54
N GLN A 107 7.42 -24.91 0.14
CA GLN A 107 7.51 -25.54 1.45
C GLN A 107 6.84 -24.77 2.57
N ASP A 108 6.70 -23.44 2.42
CA ASP A 108 6.11 -22.55 3.43
C ASP A 108 4.60 -22.39 3.24
N TRP A 109 4.04 -22.91 2.13
CA TRP A 109 2.63 -22.81 1.78
C TRP A 109 1.91 -24.15 1.90
N SER A 110 0.61 -24.12 2.25
CA SER A 110 -0.22 -25.32 2.30
C SER A 110 -0.43 -25.97 0.93
N PHE A 111 -0.38 -25.17 -0.16
CA PHE A 111 -0.50 -25.59 -1.55
C PHE A 111 0.48 -24.81 -2.42
N ASP A 112 0.50 -25.05 -3.74
CA ASP A 112 1.37 -24.33 -4.68
C ASP A 112 0.96 -22.85 -4.77
N PRO A 113 1.84 -21.88 -4.41
CA PRO A 113 1.52 -20.47 -4.42
C PRO A 113 1.23 -19.88 -5.82
N PHE A 114 1.70 -20.54 -6.88
CA PHE A 114 1.46 -20.15 -8.28
C PHE A 114 0.41 -21.02 -8.97
N LYS A 115 -0.47 -21.64 -8.19
CA LYS A 115 -1.66 -22.32 -8.68
C LYS A 115 -2.91 -21.68 -8.08
N PHE A 116 -3.66 -20.98 -8.94
CA PHE A 116 -4.89 -20.34 -8.54
C PHE A 116 -5.92 -21.36 -8.03
N GLN A 117 -6.49 -21.12 -6.87
CA GLN A 117 -7.52 -21.98 -6.27
C GLN A 117 -8.67 -21.15 -5.72
N GLU A 118 -9.87 -21.68 -5.86
CA GLU A 118 -11.07 -21.15 -5.21
C GLU A 118 -11.54 -22.16 -4.16
N ILE A 119 -11.44 -21.79 -2.89
CA ILE A 119 -11.74 -22.67 -1.75
C ILE A 119 -12.49 -21.85 -0.71
N ASP A 120 -13.63 -22.35 -0.24
CA ASP A 120 -14.42 -21.78 0.87
C ASP A 120 -14.71 -20.27 0.74
N GLY A 121 -15.00 -19.81 -0.49
CA GLY A 121 -15.32 -18.41 -0.76
C GLY A 121 -14.12 -17.47 -0.87
N TYR A 122 -12.91 -18.00 -1.00
CA TYR A 122 -11.67 -17.25 -1.21
C TYR A 122 -10.94 -17.71 -2.46
N PHE A 123 -10.27 -16.78 -3.12
CA PHE A 123 -9.24 -17.03 -4.12
C PHE A 123 -7.87 -17.04 -3.44
N TYR A 124 -7.11 -18.10 -3.67
CA TYR A 124 -5.78 -18.32 -3.09
C TYR A 124 -4.69 -18.30 -4.16
N GLY A 125 -3.54 -17.76 -3.81
CA GLY A 125 -2.31 -17.72 -4.60
C GLY A 125 -1.46 -16.52 -4.23
N ARG A 126 -0.18 -16.51 -4.60
CA ARG A 126 0.69 -15.35 -4.44
C ARG A 126 0.26 -14.22 -5.38
N GLY A 127 0.11 -13.00 -4.84
CA GLY A 127 -0.41 -11.84 -5.56
C GLY A 127 -1.94 -11.74 -5.56
N THR A 128 -2.65 -12.55 -4.76
CA THR A 128 -4.12 -12.46 -4.69
C THR A 128 -4.61 -11.25 -3.92
N THR A 129 -3.77 -10.59 -3.13
CA THR A 129 -4.04 -9.31 -2.48
C THR A 129 -3.04 -8.23 -2.82
N ASP A 130 -1.86 -8.62 -3.38
CA ASP A 130 -0.75 -7.71 -3.65
C ASP A 130 -0.01 -8.16 -4.93
N MET A 131 -0.33 -7.59 -6.15
CA MET A 131 -1.61 -6.89 -6.42
C MET A 131 -2.22 -7.39 -7.75
N LYS A 132 -2.05 -8.69 -8.09
CA LYS A 132 -2.59 -9.28 -9.34
C LYS A 132 -4.12 -9.28 -9.43
N ASN A 133 -4.82 -9.22 -8.27
CA ASN A 133 -6.25 -8.96 -8.19
C ASN A 133 -6.63 -7.62 -8.83
N GLU A 134 -5.87 -6.56 -8.51
CA GLU A 134 -6.08 -5.21 -9.04
C GLU A 134 -5.65 -5.11 -10.51
N ASP A 135 -4.57 -5.81 -10.90
CA ASP A 135 -4.15 -5.90 -12.30
C ASP A 135 -5.24 -6.54 -13.15
N ALA A 136 -5.84 -7.62 -12.65
CA ALA A 136 -6.95 -8.31 -13.32
C ALA A 136 -8.19 -7.41 -13.43
N ASP A 137 -8.47 -6.66 -12.38
CA ASP A 137 -9.53 -5.66 -12.34
C ASP A 137 -9.32 -4.59 -13.44
N LEU A 138 -8.15 -3.96 -13.48
CA LEU A 138 -7.83 -2.91 -14.45
C LEU A 138 -7.97 -3.41 -15.90
N ILE A 139 -7.41 -4.57 -16.22
CA ILE A 139 -7.44 -5.15 -17.57
C ILE A 139 -8.86 -5.59 -17.97
N SER A 140 -9.58 -6.26 -17.07
CA SER A 140 -10.94 -6.73 -17.35
C SER A 140 -11.89 -5.57 -17.60
N ASN A 141 -11.77 -4.50 -16.83
CA ASN A 141 -12.58 -3.29 -16.99
C ASN A 141 -12.24 -2.51 -18.27
N LEU A 142 -10.98 -2.42 -18.68
CA LEU A 142 -10.67 -1.86 -20.00
C LEU A 142 -11.32 -2.65 -21.14
N ILE A 143 -11.30 -3.99 -21.07
CA ILE A 143 -11.94 -4.86 -22.05
C ILE A 143 -13.47 -4.65 -22.03
N ARG A 144 -14.08 -4.57 -20.84
CA ARG A 144 -15.50 -4.28 -20.66
C ARG A 144 -15.89 -2.95 -21.29
N LEU A 145 -15.16 -1.87 -20.99
CA LEU A 145 -15.41 -0.53 -21.55
C LEU A 145 -15.37 -0.55 -23.09
N ARG A 146 -14.43 -1.30 -23.67
CA ARG A 146 -14.31 -1.44 -25.11
C ARG A 146 -15.46 -2.23 -25.71
N GLN A 147 -15.91 -3.33 -25.08
CA GLN A 147 -17.08 -4.11 -25.52
C GLN A 147 -18.35 -3.28 -25.48
N GLU A 148 -18.52 -2.42 -24.46
CA GLU A 148 -19.62 -1.47 -24.32
C GLU A 148 -19.52 -0.28 -25.29
N LYS A 149 -18.42 -0.14 -26.01
CA LYS A 149 -18.12 1.00 -26.89
C LYS A 149 -18.20 2.34 -26.13
N PHE A 150 -17.78 2.33 -24.87
CA PHE A 150 -17.72 3.54 -24.06
C PHE A 150 -16.72 4.53 -24.66
N LEU A 151 -17.12 5.79 -24.82
CA LEU A 151 -16.26 6.85 -25.35
C LEU A 151 -16.02 7.91 -24.27
N PRO A 152 -14.89 7.85 -23.54
CA PRO A 152 -14.59 8.80 -22.47
C PRO A 152 -14.20 10.19 -23.03
N GLU A 153 -14.28 11.21 -22.19
CA GLU A 153 -13.84 12.59 -22.54
C GLU A 153 -12.31 12.71 -22.57
N ARG A 154 -11.60 11.87 -21.80
CA ARG A 154 -10.14 11.78 -21.71
C ARG A 154 -9.63 10.38 -22.00
N ASP A 155 -8.38 10.28 -22.43
CA ASP A 155 -7.75 8.97 -22.55
C ASP A 155 -7.61 8.32 -21.15
N ILE A 156 -7.85 7.00 -21.08
CA ILE A 156 -7.52 6.19 -19.93
C ILE A 156 -6.23 5.44 -20.25
N ILE A 157 -5.21 5.61 -19.43
CA ILE A 157 -3.94 4.89 -19.52
C ILE A 157 -3.90 3.89 -18.40
N VAL A 158 -3.57 2.63 -18.69
CA VAL A 158 -3.23 1.62 -17.67
C VAL A 158 -1.78 1.21 -17.87
N ALA A 159 -0.98 1.27 -16.81
CA ALA A 159 0.39 0.79 -16.79
C ALA A 159 0.54 -0.29 -15.72
N LEU A 160 0.82 -1.51 -16.13
CA LEU A 160 1.19 -2.62 -15.24
C LEU A 160 2.71 -2.73 -15.26
N THR A 161 3.32 -2.56 -14.10
CA THR A 161 4.75 -2.32 -13.97
C THR A 161 5.49 -3.47 -13.30
N GLU A 162 6.77 -3.40 -13.28
CA GLU A 162 7.77 -4.35 -12.85
C GLU A 162 8.51 -3.82 -11.64
N ASP A 163 8.99 -4.72 -10.75
CA ASP A 163 9.92 -4.43 -9.63
C ASP A 163 9.43 -3.33 -8.67
N GLU A 164 8.15 -3.35 -8.30
CA GLU A 164 7.65 -2.56 -7.16
C GLU A 164 8.14 -3.14 -5.84
N GLU A 165 8.00 -4.47 -5.70
CA GLU A 165 8.27 -5.26 -4.51
C GLU A 165 9.77 -5.50 -4.26
N GLY A 166 10.59 -5.29 -5.26
CA GLY A 166 12.03 -5.50 -5.14
C GLY A 166 12.75 -5.48 -6.48
N GLY A 167 14.05 -5.71 -6.46
CA GLY A 167 14.87 -5.67 -7.66
C GLY A 167 15.44 -4.28 -7.96
N ASN A 168 15.99 -4.13 -9.17
CA ASN A 168 16.68 -2.91 -9.62
C ASN A 168 16.07 -2.31 -10.88
N ALA A 169 14.98 -2.89 -11.38
CA ALA A 169 14.38 -2.59 -12.67
C ALA A 169 13.02 -1.86 -12.56
N ASN A 170 12.74 -1.19 -11.42
CA ASN A 170 11.44 -0.58 -11.13
C ASN A 170 10.84 0.14 -12.34
N GLY A 171 9.66 -0.33 -12.75
CA GLY A 171 9.01 0.00 -13.99
C GLY A 171 8.57 1.46 -14.08
N ILE A 172 7.99 2.02 -13.03
CA ILE A 172 7.56 3.44 -13.00
C ILE A 172 8.78 4.37 -13.14
N ARG A 173 9.88 4.08 -12.45
CA ARG A 173 11.11 4.87 -12.60
C ARG A 173 11.65 4.81 -14.02
N TRP A 174 11.65 3.62 -14.62
CA TRP A 174 12.11 3.44 -15.99
C TRP A 174 11.20 4.17 -17.00
N LEU A 175 9.89 4.06 -16.86
CA LEU A 175 8.91 4.75 -17.73
C LEU A 175 9.05 6.26 -17.61
N LEU A 176 9.18 6.81 -16.41
CA LEU A 176 9.40 8.25 -16.19
C LEU A 176 10.67 8.75 -16.87
N ALA A 177 11.75 7.97 -16.84
CA ALA A 177 13.05 8.35 -17.41
C ALA A 177 13.12 8.17 -18.93
N ASN A 178 12.47 7.15 -19.49
CA ASN A 178 12.69 6.72 -20.87
C ASN A 178 11.45 6.84 -21.77
N ARG A 179 10.25 6.72 -21.20
CA ARG A 179 8.98 6.69 -21.95
C ARG A 179 7.87 7.44 -21.23
N ARG A 180 8.19 8.63 -20.72
CA ARG A 180 7.20 9.49 -20.07
C ARG A 180 6.00 9.81 -20.97
N ASP A 181 6.20 9.81 -22.29
CA ASP A 181 5.15 9.97 -23.29
C ASP A 181 3.99 8.99 -23.13
N LEU A 182 4.28 7.77 -22.67
CA LEU A 182 3.27 6.72 -22.47
C LEU A 182 2.40 6.94 -21.24
N ILE A 183 2.96 7.51 -20.17
CA ILE A 183 2.31 7.61 -18.84
C ILE A 183 2.02 9.05 -18.39
N ASN A 184 2.22 10.05 -19.25
CA ASN A 184 1.93 11.42 -18.87
C ASN A 184 0.42 11.64 -18.71
N ALA A 185 0.00 12.05 -17.52
CA ALA A 185 -1.40 12.19 -17.15
C ALA A 185 -1.62 13.36 -16.20
N GLU A 186 -2.87 13.82 -16.05
CA GLU A 186 -3.25 14.85 -15.10
C GLU A 186 -3.08 14.39 -13.66
N TYR A 187 -3.45 13.14 -13.38
CA TYR A 187 -3.26 12.44 -12.12
C TYR A 187 -3.32 10.92 -12.34
N CYS A 188 -2.96 10.19 -11.29
CA CYS A 188 -2.93 8.74 -11.29
C CYS A 188 -3.81 8.15 -10.19
N ILE A 189 -4.48 7.04 -10.49
CA ILE A 189 -5.09 6.12 -9.52
C ILE A 189 -4.17 4.91 -9.36
N ASN A 190 -3.81 4.62 -8.13
CA ASN A 190 -2.98 3.47 -7.77
C ASN A 190 -3.75 2.56 -6.79
N PRO A 191 -4.40 1.48 -7.23
CA PRO A 191 -5.15 0.59 -6.35
C PRO A 191 -4.33 -0.01 -5.22
N ASP A 192 -3.04 -0.26 -5.43
CA ASP A 192 -2.09 -0.77 -4.44
C ASP A 192 -2.10 0.00 -3.10
N GLY A 193 -2.24 1.32 -3.17
CA GLY A 193 -2.31 2.17 -1.98
C GLY A 193 -3.70 2.34 -1.36
N GLY A 194 -4.74 1.72 -1.93
CA GLY A 194 -6.13 1.90 -1.54
C GLY A 194 -6.74 0.66 -0.91
N GLY A 195 -8.04 0.75 -0.66
CA GLY A 195 -8.84 -0.38 -0.18
C GLY A 195 -9.75 -0.05 0.97
N GLY A 196 -10.58 -1.00 1.33
CA GLY A 196 -11.50 -0.87 2.46
C GLY A 196 -11.19 -1.86 3.57
N ASP A 197 -11.56 -1.51 4.79
CA ASP A 197 -11.40 -2.34 5.97
C ASP A 197 -12.72 -3.06 6.31
N ILE A 198 -12.62 -4.38 6.53
CA ILE A 198 -13.65 -5.21 7.15
C ILE A 198 -13.26 -5.43 8.60
N LYS A 199 -14.19 -5.22 9.51
CA LYS A 199 -14.04 -5.59 10.93
C LYS A 199 -15.31 -6.28 11.43
N ASN A 200 -15.15 -7.43 12.07
CA ASN A 200 -16.27 -8.25 12.55
C ASN A 200 -17.30 -8.53 11.42
N GLY A 201 -16.82 -8.80 10.20
CA GLY A 201 -17.66 -9.12 9.04
C GLY A 201 -18.44 -7.94 8.45
N ARG A 202 -18.06 -6.68 8.77
CA ARG A 202 -18.70 -5.46 8.23
C ARG A 202 -17.67 -4.57 7.60
N GLU A 203 -17.97 -4.05 6.43
CA GLU A 203 -17.21 -3.00 5.78
C GLU A 203 -17.39 -1.70 6.61
N ILE A 204 -16.28 -1.08 7.05
CA ILE A 204 -16.29 0.05 7.98
C ILE A 204 -15.73 1.34 7.38
N ILE A 205 -14.68 1.24 6.59
CA ILE A 205 -13.94 2.38 6.05
C ILE A 205 -13.48 2.09 4.64
N MET A 206 -13.43 3.11 3.78
CA MET A 206 -12.78 3.11 2.48
C MET A 206 -11.65 4.13 2.51
N ALA A 207 -10.42 3.70 2.34
CA ALA A 207 -9.26 4.57 2.34
C ALA A 207 -8.97 5.15 0.95
N ILE A 208 -8.60 6.43 0.89
CA ILE A 208 -7.99 7.07 -0.27
C ILE A 208 -6.58 7.48 0.13
N GLN A 209 -5.57 6.77 -0.32
CA GLN A 209 -4.19 7.16 -0.07
C GLN A 209 -3.86 8.42 -0.88
N THR A 210 -3.46 9.49 -0.22
CA THR A 210 -3.06 10.76 -0.85
C THR A 210 -1.60 11.10 -0.62
N SER A 211 -0.93 10.35 0.23
CA SER A 211 0.49 10.50 0.55
C SER A 211 1.07 9.23 1.17
N GLU A 212 2.39 9.23 1.32
CA GLU A 212 3.16 8.14 1.94
C GLU A 212 4.23 8.73 2.83
N LYS A 213 4.60 8.00 3.89
CA LYS A 213 5.79 8.35 4.67
C LYS A 213 7.06 8.05 3.90
N VAL A 214 8.09 8.88 4.11
CA VAL A 214 9.40 8.69 3.49
C VAL A 214 10.23 7.75 4.33
N TYR A 215 10.69 6.65 3.74
CA TYR A 215 11.55 5.66 4.37
C TYR A 215 12.99 6.19 4.46
N ALA A 216 13.62 6.05 5.62
CA ALA A 216 15.05 6.31 5.79
C ALA A 216 15.68 5.35 6.81
N ASP A 217 16.89 4.88 6.50
CA ASP A 217 17.69 4.06 7.40
C ASP A 217 18.98 4.79 7.80
N PHE A 218 19.26 4.75 9.09
CA PHE A 218 20.47 5.27 9.68
C PHE A 218 21.22 4.16 10.40
N THR A 219 22.54 4.20 10.34
CA THR A 219 23.41 3.40 11.21
C THR A 219 23.99 4.29 12.30
N LEU A 220 23.90 3.82 13.53
CA LEU A 220 24.73 4.26 14.64
C LEU A 220 25.93 3.32 14.75
N GLU A 221 27.14 3.86 14.86
CA GLU A 221 28.33 3.06 15.07
C GLU A 221 29.21 3.70 16.16
N THR A 222 29.72 2.89 17.07
CA THR A 222 30.66 3.35 18.12
C THR A 222 31.80 2.36 18.28
N HIS A 223 32.99 2.90 18.54
CA HIS A 223 34.19 2.13 18.72
C HIS A 223 34.76 2.28 20.13
N ASN A 224 35.46 1.25 20.57
CA ASN A 224 36.20 1.23 21.84
C ASN A 224 37.49 0.39 21.70
N LYS A 225 38.41 0.52 22.63
CA LYS A 225 39.61 -0.29 22.63
C LYS A 225 39.35 -1.78 22.88
N GLY A 226 38.18 -2.10 23.42
CA GLY A 226 37.94 -3.44 23.94
C GLY A 226 38.70 -3.72 25.23
N GLY A 227 38.77 -4.99 25.62
CA GLY A 227 39.52 -5.40 26.79
C GLY A 227 39.02 -6.70 27.40
N HIS A 228 39.74 -7.20 28.40
CA HIS A 228 39.37 -8.40 29.13
C HIS A 228 38.30 -8.08 30.17
N SER A 229 37.22 -8.87 30.24
CA SER A 229 36.07 -8.58 31.12
C SER A 229 36.37 -8.62 32.61
N SER A 230 37.50 -9.27 33.02
CA SER A 230 37.95 -9.25 34.41
C SER A 230 38.51 -7.91 34.86
N LEU A 231 38.78 -6.99 33.90
CA LEU A 231 39.22 -5.61 34.14
C LEU A 231 38.19 -4.64 33.61
N PRO A 232 37.00 -4.55 34.24
CA PRO A 232 35.89 -3.79 33.70
C PRO A 232 36.14 -2.29 33.70
N VAL A 233 35.89 -1.65 32.59
CA VAL A 233 35.92 -0.20 32.42
C VAL A 233 34.55 0.38 32.19
N LYS A 234 34.30 1.61 32.63
CA LYS A 234 33.00 2.28 32.42
C LYS A 234 32.83 2.73 30.97
N ASP A 235 33.91 3.08 30.30
CA ASP A 235 33.91 3.37 28.86
C ASP A 235 33.81 2.08 28.05
N ASN A 236 32.60 1.76 27.61
CA ASN A 236 32.22 0.52 26.93
C ASN A 236 31.30 0.85 25.78
N ALA A 237 31.57 0.34 24.60
CA ALA A 237 30.79 0.58 23.40
C ALA A 237 29.32 0.11 23.53
N ILE A 238 29.07 -1.00 24.24
CA ILE A 238 27.69 -1.46 24.52
C ILE A 238 26.94 -0.43 25.38
N TYR A 239 27.57 0.05 26.47
CA TYR A 239 26.88 0.99 27.37
C TYR A 239 26.59 2.32 26.69
N ARG A 240 27.52 2.80 25.84
CA ARG A 240 27.35 4.02 25.04
C ARG A 240 26.18 3.89 24.07
N MET A 241 26.13 2.79 23.31
CA MET A 241 25.02 2.49 22.42
C MET A 241 23.69 2.36 23.17
N ALA A 242 23.65 1.67 24.30
CA ALA A 242 22.46 1.53 25.12
C ALA A 242 21.89 2.87 25.58
N VAL A 243 22.75 3.82 25.98
CA VAL A 243 22.31 5.18 26.36
C VAL A 243 21.71 5.92 25.16
N ALA A 244 22.33 5.85 23.98
CA ALA A 244 21.79 6.47 22.77
C ALA A 244 20.42 5.89 22.39
N LEU A 245 20.29 4.57 22.41
CA LEU A 245 19.01 3.91 22.09
C LEU A 245 17.91 4.18 23.15
N THR A 246 18.28 4.32 24.42
CA THR A 246 17.34 4.70 25.48
C THR A 246 16.81 6.13 25.27
N ARG A 247 17.68 7.05 24.84
CA ARG A 247 17.25 8.42 24.50
C ARG A 247 16.31 8.41 23.30
N LEU A 248 16.63 7.63 22.26
CA LEU A 248 15.76 7.46 21.10
C LEU A 248 14.39 6.90 21.49
N ALA A 249 14.35 5.86 22.32
CA ALA A 249 13.11 5.21 22.75
C ALA A 249 12.20 6.15 23.58
N GLY A 250 12.79 7.16 24.24
CA GLY A 250 12.04 8.14 25.02
C GLY A 250 11.65 9.41 24.25
N TYR A 251 11.95 9.49 22.95
CA TYR A 251 11.71 10.70 22.16
C TYR A 251 10.57 10.53 21.16
N ASP A 252 9.64 11.47 21.20
CA ASP A 252 8.60 11.63 20.17
C ASP A 252 8.88 12.90 19.36
N PHE A 253 8.90 12.76 18.03
CA PHE A 253 8.95 13.94 17.16
C PHE A 253 7.72 14.83 17.38
N PRO A 254 7.83 16.15 17.15
CA PRO A 254 6.71 17.06 17.26
C PRO A 254 5.52 16.63 16.40
N LEU A 255 4.31 16.96 16.86
CA LEU A 255 3.09 16.80 16.07
C LEU A 255 3.15 17.72 14.85
N ASN A 256 2.91 17.16 13.68
CA ASN A 256 2.78 17.92 12.44
C ASN A 256 1.69 17.25 11.58
N LEU A 257 0.47 17.76 11.66
CA LEU A 257 -0.68 17.25 10.89
C LEU A 257 -0.86 18.10 9.63
N ASN A 258 -0.77 17.44 8.49
CA ASN A 258 -1.12 18.01 7.19
C ASN A 258 -2.64 17.89 6.92
N GLU A 259 -3.09 18.34 5.74
CA GLU A 259 -4.50 18.28 5.33
C GLU A 259 -5.04 16.83 5.33
N THR A 260 -4.27 15.87 4.79
CA THR A 260 -4.64 14.45 4.78
C THR A 260 -4.86 13.90 6.18
N SER A 261 -3.89 14.08 7.09
CA SER A 261 -4.00 13.54 8.45
C SER A 261 -5.09 14.21 9.28
N ARG A 262 -5.38 15.51 9.05
CA ARG A 262 -6.53 16.18 9.68
C ARG A 262 -7.84 15.59 9.23
N MET A 263 -8.05 15.44 7.91
CA MET A 263 -9.27 14.84 7.37
C MET A 263 -9.39 13.36 7.75
N PHE A 264 -8.27 12.63 7.86
CA PHE A 264 -8.26 11.27 8.40
C PHE A 264 -8.90 11.21 9.80
N PHE A 265 -8.46 12.04 10.75
CA PHE A 265 -9.02 12.03 12.10
C PHE A 265 -10.46 12.56 12.13
N GLU A 266 -10.78 13.58 11.34
CA GLU A 266 -12.13 14.11 11.22
C GLU A 266 -13.13 13.04 10.76
N ARG A 267 -12.81 12.33 9.67
CA ARG A 267 -13.69 11.31 9.11
C ARG A 267 -13.70 10.02 9.94
N SER A 268 -12.56 9.60 10.48
CA SER A 268 -12.50 8.44 11.37
C SER A 268 -13.31 8.65 12.65
N ALA A 269 -13.44 9.88 13.14
CA ALA A 269 -14.30 10.19 14.28
C ALA A 269 -15.79 9.86 14.03
N LEU A 270 -16.24 9.75 12.78
CA LEU A 270 -17.63 9.42 12.44
C LEU A 270 -18.00 7.98 12.80
N ILE A 271 -17.02 7.06 12.77
CA ILE A 271 -17.22 5.64 13.07
C ILE A 271 -16.82 5.26 14.50
N GLU A 272 -16.21 6.18 15.23
CA GLU A 272 -15.76 5.96 16.60
C GLU A 272 -16.77 6.48 17.63
N THR A 273 -16.58 6.05 18.89
CA THR A 273 -17.45 6.44 20.02
C THR A 273 -16.64 6.87 21.24
N GLY A 274 -17.29 7.47 22.20
CA GLY A 274 -16.69 7.80 23.51
C GLY A 274 -15.47 8.73 23.41
N GLN A 275 -14.43 8.43 24.20
CA GLN A 275 -13.23 9.27 24.28
C GLN A 275 -12.43 9.27 22.98
N VAL A 276 -12.36 8.15 22.25
CA VAL A 276 -11.63 8.07 20.97
C VAL A 276 -12.22 9.05 19.95
N LYS A 277 -13.55 9.06 19.81
CA LYS A 277 -14.24 10.05 18.95
C LYS A 277 -13.90 11.47 19.34
N ALA A 278 -13.98 11.80 20.64
CA ALA A 278 -13.70 13.14 21.13
C ALA A 278 -12.24 13.55 20.85
N ASP A 279 -11.29 12.63 21.06
CA ASP A 279 -9.87 12.86 20.82
C ASP A 279 -9.57 13.06 19.34
N MET A 280 -10.15 12.24 18.44
CA MET A 280 -9.99 12.41 16.99
C MET A 280 -10.52 13.75 16.51
N SER A 281 -11.69 14.16 17.01
CA SER A 281 -12.26 15.48 16.69
C SER A 281 -11.40 16.64 17.21
N ALA A 282 -10.78 16.49 18.40
CA ALA A 282 -9.91 17.51 18.97
C ALA A 282 -8.56 17.60 18.21
N VAL A 283 -8.03 16.48 17.73
CA VAL A 283 -6.77 16.43 16.96
C VAL A 283 -6.95 17.00 15.55
N SER A 284 -8.10 16.79 14.92
CA SER A 284 -8.38 17.34 13.57
C SER A 284 -8.53 18.87 13.59
N GLY A 285 -8.80 19.48 14.74
CA GLY A 285 -8.98 20.93 14.92
C GLY A 285 -7.68 21.75 14.87
N LEU A 286 -7.85 23.08 14.92
CA LEU A 286 -6.75 24.05 15.01
C LEU A 286 -6.99 24.98 16.21
N PRO A 287 -6.03 25.13 17.15
CA PRO A 287 -4.77 24.37 17.23
C PRO A 287 -4.99 22.89 17.55
N VAL A 288 -3.98 22.03 17.24
CA VAL A 288 -4.01 20.60 17.56
C VAL A 288 -4.02 20.42 19.10
N ASP A 289 -4.95 19.62 19.61
CA ASP A 289 -4.94 19.22 21.02
C ASP A 289 -3.87 18.14 21.27
N THR A 290 -2.75 18.56 21.86
CA THR A 290 -1.62 17.68 22.16
C THR A 290 -1.96 16.59 23.20
N THR A 291 -2.89 16.85 24.10
CA THR A 291 -3.31 15.88 25.10
C THR A 291 -4.14 14.76 24.45
N ALA A 292 -5.06 15.12 23.57
CA ALA A 292 -5.82 14.18 22.76
C ALA A 292 -4.90 13.35 21.84
N ALA A 293 -3.96 14.01 21.15
CA ALA A 293 -2.98 13.34 20.29
C ALA A 293 -2.15 12.30 21.05
N ASN A 294 -1.69 12.62 22.26
CA ASN A 294 -0.92 11.71 23.10
C ASN A 294 -1.77 10.52 23.61
N ARG A 295 -3.09 10.70 23.82
CA ARG A 295 -3.98 9.56 24.13
C ARG A 295 -4.16 8.67 22.92
N LEU A 296 -4.41 9.23 21.73
CA LEU A 296 -4.53 8.45 20.49
C LEU A 296 -3.24 7.69 20.15
N ALA A 297 -2.08 8.30 20.33
CA ALA A 297 -0.76 7.67 20.10
C ALA A 297 -0.55 6.42 20.99
N LYS A 298 -1.08 6.42 22.23
CA LYS A 298 -1.03 5.27 23.13
C LYS A 298 -2.02 4.16 22.76
N ILE A 299 -3.13 4.50 22.11
CA ILE A 299 -4.14 3.54 21.68
C ILE A 299 -3.66 2.79 20.44
N SER A 300 -3.04 3.50 19.49
CA SER A 300 -2.63 2.90 18.20
C SER A 300 -1.32 3.50 17.69
N PRO A 301 -0.31 2.66 17.39
CA PRO A 301 0.88 3.08 16.64
C PRO A 301 0.54 3.69 15.27
N GLY A 302 -0.54 3.22 14.62
CA GLY A 302 -1.06 3.79 13.38
C GLY A 302 -1.49 5.24 13.55
N TYR A 303 -2.26 5.57 14.58
CA TYR A 303 -2.64 6.96 14.87
C TYR A 303 -1.44 7.84 15.15
N ASN A 304 -0.46 7.32 15.93
CA ASN A 304 0.79 8.03 16.17
C ASN A 304 1.53 8.33 14.86
N SER A 305 1.58 7.36 13.96
CA SER A 305 2.25 7.47 12.66
C SER A 305 1.60 8.49 11.73
N GLN A 306 0.28 8.72 11.82
CA GLN A 306 -0.43 9.76 11.07
C GLN A 306 -0.09 11.18 11.54
N MET A 307 0.44 11.34 12.77
CA MET A 307 0.61 12.64 13.40
C MET A 307 2.04 13.17 13.39
N ARG A 308 3.05 12.32 13.17
CA ARG A 308 4.46 12.73 13.31
C ARG A 308 5.44 11.82 12.55
N THR A 309 6.65 12.30 12.31
CA THR A 309 7.79 11.47 11.95
C THR A 309 8.06 10.47 13.08
N THR A 310 8.41 9.23 12.74
CA THR A 310 8.70 8.17 13.71
C THR A 310 10.04 7.51 13.39
N CYS A 311 10.86 7.23 14.42
CA CYS A 311 12.11 6.51 14.31
C CYS A 311 12.17 5.39 15.35
N VAL A 312 12.65 4.22 14.96
CA VAL A 312 12.76 3.03 15.82
C VAL A 312 14.01 2.25 15.53
N ALA A 313 14.67 1.75 16.58
CA ALA A 313 15.79 0.83 16.43
C ALA A 313 15.25 -0.54 15.96
N THR A 314 15.83 -1.08 14.89
CA THR A 314 15.43 -2.36 14.29
C THR A 314 16.49 -3.44 14.38
N MET A 315 17.77 -3.06 14.50
CA MET A 315 18.89 -3.99 14.64
C MET A 315 19.93 -3.45 15.62
N ILE A 316 20.58 -4.34 16.34
CA ILE A 316 21.76 -4.06 17.17
C ILE A 316 22.75 -5.22 17.06
N ASN A 317 24.01 -4.90 16.84
CA ASN A 317 25.09 -5.88 16.75
C ASN A 317 26.30 -5.42 17.56
N GLY A 318 26.95 -6.34 18.28
CA GLY A 318 28.16 -6.04 19.04
C GLY A 318 28.57 -7.19 19.95
N GLY A 319 29.88 -7.28 20.19
CA GLY A 319 30.48 -8.36 20.97
C GLY A 319 30.78 -9.61 20.13
N HIS A 320 31.85 -10.34 20.48
CA HIS A 320 32.33 -11.54 19.79
C HIS A 320 32.72 -12.66 20.77
N ALA A 321 32.85 -12.34 22.08
CA ALA A 321 33.21 -13.33 23.11
C ALA A 321 32.65 -12.91 24.47
N ASN A 322 32.26 -13.89 25.28
CA ASN A 322 31.68 -13.67 26.61
C ASN A 322 32.62 -12.97 27.60
N ASN A 323 33.91 -13.07 27.41
CA ASN A 323 34.95 -12.54 28.30
C ASN A 323 35.72 -11.35 27.72
N ALA A 324 35.20 -10.74 26.64
CA ALA A 324 35.85 -9.58 26.00
C ALA A 324 34.85 -8.39 25.88
N LEU A 325 35.34 -7.20 26.13
CA LEU A 325 34.62 -5.96 25.81
C LEU A 325 34.65 -5.74 24.30
N PRO A 326 33.54 -5.40 23.67
CA PRO A 326 33.48 -5.21 22.21
C PRO A 326 34.23 -3.97 21.76
N GLN A 327 34.90 -4.07 20.60
CA GLN A 327 35.55 -2.96 19.95
C GLN A 327 34.63 -2.14 19.10
N THR A 328 33.55 -2.75 18.59
CA THR A 328 32.54 -2.08 17.75
C THR A 328 31.15 -2.52 18.17
N VAL A 329 30.24 -1.56 18.22
CA VAL A 329 28.79 -1.80 18.35
C VAL A 329 28.08 -0.95 17.31
N THR A 330 27.14 -1.57 16.59
CA THR A 330 26.31 -0.92 15.58
C THR A 330 24.83 -1.09 15.90
N ALA A 331 24.01 -0.13 15.51
CA ALA A 331 22.56 -0.25 15.54
C ALA A 331 21.96 0.37 14.27
N ASN A 332 20.89 -0.24 13.74
CA ASN A 332 20.09 0.34 12.68
C ASN A 332 18.90 1.09 13.28
N ILE A 333 18.67 2.30 12.80
CA ILE A 333 17.50 3.13 13.11
C ILE A 333 16.69 3.29 11.84
N ASN A 334 15.50 2.72 11.80
CA ASN A 334 14.54 2.94 10.73
C ASN A 334 13.66 4.13 11.06
N CYS A 335 13.61 5.10 10.17
CA CYS A 335 12.75 6.28 10.28
C CYS A 335 11.70 6.28 9.18
N ARG A 336 10.49 6.73 9.53
CA ARG A 336 9.40 7.01 8.62
C ARG A 336 9.03 8.48 8.78
N LEU A 337 9.54 9.31 7.86
CA LEU A 337 9.35 10.75 7.88
C LEU A 337 7.96 11.11 7.35
N LEU A 338 7.39 12.20 7.87
CA LEU A 338 6.27 12.85 7.20
C LEU A 338 6.70 13.34 5.80
N PRO A 339 5.78 13.42 4.82
CA PRO A 339 6.11 13.82 3.45
C PRO A 339 6.68 15.25 3.33
N ASP A 340 6.36 16.11 4.29
CA ASP A 340 6.82 17.50 4.43
C ASP A 340 8.03 17.67 5.36
N ASP A 341 8.54 16.59 5.92
CA ASP A 341 9.81 16.55 6.66
C ASP A 341 10.98 16.23 5.71
N ASN A 342 12.21 16.47 6.15
CA ASN A 342 13.40 16.19 5.34
C ASN A 342 14.49 15.47 6.14
N ILE A 343 15.38 14.83 5.41
CA ILE A 343 16.40 13.96 5.98
C ILE A 343 17.43 14.75 6.80
N GLU A 344 17.71 15.99 6.43
CA GLU A 344 18.65 16.88 7.11
C GLU A 344 18.11 17.25 8.50
N HIS A 345 16.82 17.60 8.60
CA HIS A 345 16.15 17.87 9.87
C HIS A 345 16.18 16.65 10.77
N VAL A 346 15.74 15.47 10.27
CA VAL A 346 15.75 14.23 11.07
C VAL A 346 17.16 13.85 11.51
N THR A 347 18.16 14.00 10.64
CA THR A 347 19.58 13.76 10.99
C THR A 347 20.03 14.67 12.11
N ALA A 348 19.68 15.96 12.06
CA ALA A 348 20.04 16.92 13.10
C ALA A 348 19.36 16.58 14.45
N VAL A 349 18.09 16.21 14.42
CA VAL A 349 17.35 15.76 15.63
C VAL A 349 18.01 14.51 16.22
N LEU A 350 18.30 13.50 15.42
CA LEU A 350 18.96 12.27 15.88
C LEU A 350 20.35 12.54 16.47
N LYS A 351 21.18 13.39 15.83
CA LYS A 351 22.49 13.80 16.38
C LYS A 351 22.37 14.47 17.73
N ASN A 352 21.43 15.41 17.85
CA ASN A 352 21.20 16.11 19.11
C ASN A 352 20.71 15.18 20.22
N LEU A 353 19.85 14.23 19.87
CA LEU A 353 19.29 13.25 20.79
C LEU A 353 20.36 12.28 21.29
N ILE A 354 21.18 11.75 20.39
CA ILE A 354 22.29 10.85 20.70
C ILE A 354 23.26 11.56 21.64
N ASN A 355 23.61 12.81 21.33
CA ASN A 355 24.48 13.68 22.11
C ASN A 355 25.75 12.98 22.65
N ASP A 356 26.41 12.24 21.78
CA ASP A 356 27.69 11.58 22.06
C ASP A 356 28.59 11.64 20.81
N PRO A 357 29.69 12.41 20.85
CA PRO A 357 30.60 12.59 19.70
C PRO A 357 31.36 11.32 19.30
N GLN A 358 31.33 10.27 20.12
CA GLN A 358 31.94 8.98 19.82
C GLN A 358 30.99 7.99 19.17
N ILE A 359 29.74 8.40 18.89
CA ILE A 359 28.78 7.66 18.08
C ILE A 359 28.71 8.34 16.72
N GLU A 360 29.12 7.63 15.68
CA GLU A 360 28.92 8.05 14.31
C GLU A 360 27.47 7.78 13.91
N LEU A 361 26.78 8.76 13.34
CA LEU A 361 25.46 8.64 12.71
C LEU A 361 25.62 8.81 11.21
N LYS A 362 25.24 7.78 10.45
CA LYS A 362 25.26 7.76 9.00
C LYS A 362 23.88 7.44 8.44
N CYS A 363 23.39 8.25 7.52
CA CYS A 363 22.23 7.89 6.70
C CYS A 363 22.69 6.93 5.60
N ASN A 364 22.18 5.71 5.61
CA ASN A 364 22.54 4.69 4.62
C ASN A 364 21.66 4.77 3.39
N TYR A 365 20.39 5.09 3.61
CA TYR A 365 19.40 5.17 2.57
C TYR A 365 18.28 6.14 2.98
N ALA A 366 17.86 6.95 2.04
CA ALA A 366 16.62 7.73 2.12
C ALA A 366 15.86 7.61 0.81
N ALA A 367 14.59 7.23 0.89
CA ALA A 367 13.73 7.22 -0.29
C ALA A 367 13.53 8.65 -0.81
N VAL A 368 13.29 8.77 -2.10
CA VAL A 368 12.91 10.06 -2.70
C VAL A 368 11.55 10.49 -2.10
N PRO A 369 11.45 11.71 -1.55
CA PRO A 369 10.19 12.20 -1.03
C PRO A 369 9.15 12.35 -2.15
N GLY A 370 7.94 11.83 -1.94
CA GLY A 370 6.79 12.12 -2.79
C GLY A 370 5.93 13.19 -2.12
N PRO A 371 5.72 14.36 -2.74
CA PRO A 371 4.86 15.38 -2.15
C PRO A 371 3.43 14.88 -1.97
N LEU A 372 2.68 15.53 -1.07
CA LEU A 372 1.26 15.26 -0.89
C LEU A 372 0.49 15.47 -2.19
N SER A 373 -0.38 14.54 -2.56
CA SER A 373 -1.39 14.79 -3.59
C SER A 373 -2.46 15.72 -3.04
N PRO A 374 -2.86 16.79 -3.74
CA PRO A 374 -3.92 17.67 -3.28
C PRO A 374 -5.24 16.90 -3.13
N LEU A 375 -6.08 17.26 -2.16
CA LEU A 375 -7.38 16.62 -1.96
C LEU A 375 -8.36 17.07 -3.07
N ARG A 376 -8.26 16.42 -4.25
CA ARG A 376 -9.10 16.75 -5.42
C ARG A 376 -10.55 16.37 -5.17
N LYS A 377 -11.43 17.37 -5.29
CA LYS A 377 -12.86 17.18 -5.06
C LYS A 377 -13.48 16.18 -6.04
N ASP A 378 -13.07 16.17 -7.30
CA ASP A 378 -13.58 15.25 -8.31
C ASP A 378 -13.26 13.78 -7.99
N VAL A 379 -12.07 13.49 -7.46
CA VAL A 379 -11.69 12.14 -6.99
C VAL A 379 -12.44 11.77 -5.72
N LEU A 380 -12.44 12.65 -4.71
CA LEU A 380 -13.12 12.40 -3.44
C LEU A 380 -14.62 12.18 -3.64
N ASP A 381 -15.31 13.05 -4.38
CA ASP A 381 -16.74 12.94 -4.66
C ASP A 381 -17.06 11.64 -5.45
N ALA A 382 -16.21 11.25 -6.41
CA ALA A 382 -16.42 10.01 -7.16
C ALA A 382 -16.37 8.79 -6.23
N VAL A 383 -15.35 8.70 -5.37
CA VAL A 383 -15.18 7.60 -4.42
C VAL A 383 -16.30 7.63 -3.37
N ASP A 384 -16.62 8.80 -2.77
CA ASP A 384 -17.71 8.95 -1.80
C ASP A 384 -19.05 8.46 -2.38
N ASN A 385 -19.40 8.90 -3.61
CA ASN A 385 -20.69 8.55 -4.23
C ASN A 385 -20.77 7.05 -4.60
N ILE A 386 -19.71 6.47 -5.15
CA ILE A 386 -19.69 5.05 -5.51
C ILE A 386 -19.74 4.20 -4.24
N THR A 387 -18.93 4.54 -3.22
CA THR A 387 -18.92 3.85 -1.92
C THR A 387 -20.30 3.90 -1.26
N ALA A 388 -20.93 5.07 -1.17
CA ALA A 388 -22.26 5.21 -0.60
C ALA A 388 -23.32 4.37 -1.34
N SER A 389 -23.17 4.22 -2.66
CA SER A 389 -24.08 3.39 -3.48
C SER A 389 -23.87 1.89 -3.27
N MET A 390 -22.61 1.44 -3.10
CA MET A 390 -22.28 0.01 -2.99
C MET A 390 -22.31 -0.48 -1.54
N TRP A 391 -21.88 0.36 -0.60
CA TRP A 391 -21.76 0.04 0.83
C TRP A 391 -22.31 1.19 1.68
N PRO A 392 -23.65 1.29 1.82
CA PRO A 392 -24.27 2.35 2.60
C PRO A 392 -23.77 2.38 4.05
N GLY A 393 -23.25 3.52 4.49
CA GLY A 393 -22.72 3.72 5.85
C GLY A 393 -21.19 3.55 5.98
N VAL A 394 -20.51 3.08 4.96
CA VAL A 394 -19.03 3.08 4.92
C VAL A 394 -18.51 4.51 4.78
N VAL A 395 -17.54 4.86 5.62
CA VAL A 395 -16.92 6.19 5.61
C VAL A 395 -15.70 6.18 4.69
N VAL A 396 -15.66 7.10 3.74
CA VAL A 396 -14.46 7.33 2.91
C VAL A 396 -13.53 8.28 3.62
N THR A 397 -12.23 7.95 3.74
CA THR A 397 -11.26 8.81 4.40
C THR A 397 -9.93 8.89 3.64
N PRO A 398 -9.36 10.09 3.47
CA PRO A 398 -7.98 10.22 3.02
C PRO A 398 -7.02 9.66 4.06
N VAL A 399 -5.96 9.00 3.59
CA VAL A 399 -4.93 8.40 4.45
C VAL A 399 -3.53 8.73 3.95
N MET A 400 -2.60 8.78 4.88
CA MET A 400 -1.17 8.75 4.59
C MET A 400 -0.66 7.34 4.88
N ALA A 401 -0.22 6.62 3.84
CA ALA A 401 0.34 5.29 4.04
C ALA A 401 1.63 5.33 4.85
N THR A 402 1.81 4.35 5.72
CA THR A 402 3.05 4.17 6.48
C THR A 402 4.09 3.37 5.70
N GLY A 403 3.65 2.58 4.72
CA GLY A 403 4.44 1.91 3.69
C GLY A 403 4.78 2.86 2.53
N ALA A 404 5.27 2.30 1.44
CA ALA A 404 5.56 3.02 0.22
C ALA A 404 5.07 2.21 -0.98
N THR A 405 4.65 2.90 -2.04
CA THR A 405 4.24 2.33 -3.31
C THR A 405 4.96 3.03 -4.47
N ASP A 406 4.76 2.58 -5.69
CA ASP A 406 5.23 3.28 -6.91
C ASP A 406 4.67 4.71 -7.03
N GLY A 407 3.60 5.02 -6.31
CA GLY A 407 3.00 6.35 -6.24
C GLY A 407 3.99 7.46 -5.87
N LYS A 408 5.00 7.16 -5.03
CA LYS A 408 6.05 8.12 -4.65
C LYS A 408 6.83 8.68 -5.85
N HIS A 409 7.12 7.84 -6.84
CA HIS A 409 7.89 8.23 -8.02
C HIS A 409 7.09 9.16 -8.94
N LEU A 410 5.79 8.88 -9.14
CA LEU A 410 4.90 9.72 -9.92
C LEU A 410 4.67 11.07 -9.24
N ARG A 411 4.42 11.10 -7.92
CA ARG A 411 4.30 12.34 -7.15
C ARG A 411 5.56 13.20 -7.24
N SER A 412 6.74 12.59 -7.12
CA SER A 412 8.04 13.28 -7.30
C SER A 412 8.21 13.86 -8.71
N ALA A 413 7.62 13.21 -9.72
CA ALA A 413 7.62 13.67 -11.10
C ALA A 413 6.51 14.67 -11.43
N GLY A 414 5.71 15.10 -10.44
CA GLY A 414 4.65 16.10 -10.58
C GLY A 414 3.30 15.56 -11.02
N ILE A 415 3.08 14.24 -10.98
CA ILE A 415 1.80 13.59 -11.24
C ILE A 415 1.17 13.21 -9.90
N PRO A 416 0.09 13.87 -9.43
CA PRO A 416 -0.61 13.48 -8.21
C PRO A 416 -1.11 12.03 -8.28
N VAL A 417 -1.02 11.29 -7.16
CA VAL A 417 -1.45 9.89 -7.09
C VAL A 417 -2.44 9.71 -5.96
N TYR A 418 -3.51 9.00 -6.24
CA TYR A 418 -4.55 8.62 -5.29
C TYR A 418 -4.63 7.09 -5.22
N GLY A 419 -4.34 6.54 -4.04
CA GLY A 419 -4.53 5.11 -3.79
C GLY A 419 -6.00 4.82 -3.58
N VAL A 420 -6.63 4.14 -4.52
CA VAL A 420 -8.07 3.82 -4.47
C VAL A 420 -8.30 2.42 -5.03
N SER A 421 -8.78 1.53 -4.19
CA SER A 421 -9.27 0.21 -4.57
C SER A 421 -10.68 0.00 -4.01
N GLY A 422 -11.51 -0.75 -4.71
CA GLY A 422 -12.82 -1.18 -4.25
C GLY A 422 -12.81 -2.51 -3.50
N MET A 423 -11.63 -3.05 -3.21
CA MET A 423 -11.47 -4.32 -2.52
C MET A 423 -11.33 -4.12 -1.02
N PHE A 424 -12.10 -4.89 -0.25
CA PHE A 424 -12.09 -4.84 1.20
C PHE A 424 -11.31 -6.01 1.78
N GLY A 425 -10.41 -5.73 2.73
CA GLY A 425 -9.66 -6.72 3.49
C GLY A 425 -10.12 -6.80 4.95
N ASP A 426 -10.09 -8.01 5.54
CA ASP A 426 -10.33 -8.17 6.97
C ASP A 426 -9.09 -7.74 7.74
N VAL A 427 -9.23 -6.76 8.64
CA VAL A 427 -8.12 -6.22 9.44
C VAL A 427 -7.48 -7.26 10.37
N ASP A 428 -8.19 -8.34 10.66
CA ASP A 428 -7.72 -9.44 11.51
C ASP A 428 -7.16 -10.64 10.69
N ASP A 429 -7.22 -10.59 9.32
CA ASP A 429 -6.70 -11.65 8.43
C ASP A 429 -5.84 -11.06 7.28
N VAL A 430 -4.84 -10.28 7.61
CA VAL A 430 -3.90 -9.68 6.64
C VAL A 430 -2.87 -10.73 6.21
N ARG A 431 -2.87 -11.09 4.91
CA ARG A 431 -1.97 -12.13 4.36
C ARG A 431 -1.08 -11.68 3.22
N ALA A 432 -1.10 -10.41 2.84
CA ALA A 432 -0.13 -9.85 1.89
C ALA A 432 1.30 -10.19 2.34
N HIS A 433 2.16 -10.63 1.42
CA HIS A 433 3.53 -11.14 1.67
C HIS A 433 3.59 -12.41 2.54
N GLY A 434 2.47 -12.87 3.07
CA GLY A 434 2.38 -14.01 3.98
C GLY A 434 2.15 -15.35 3.29
N LYS A 435 2.01 -16.38 4.12
CA LYS A 435 1.60 -17.73 3.72
C LYS A 435 0.11 -17.77 3.37
N ASP A 436 -0.23 -18.58 2.36
CA ASP A 436 -1.61 -18.84 1.96
C ASP A 436 -2.40 -17.53 1.74
N GLU A 437 -1.78 -16.60 1.00
CA GLU A 437 -2.38 -15.32 0.62
C GLU A 437 -3.70 -15.54 -0.10
N ARG A 438 -4.72 -14.74 0.24
CA ARG A 438 -6.07 -14.92 -0.28
C ARG A 438 -6.89 -13.64 -0.27
N ILE A 439 -7.83 -13.54 -1.21
CA ILE A 439 -8.89 -12.53 -1.21
C ILE A 439 -10.26 -13.19 -1.24
N GLY A 440 -11.25 -12.59 -0.60
CA GLY A 440 -12.64 -13.06 -0.70
C GLY A 440 -13.18 -12.93 -2.12
N VAL A 441 -13.90 -13.95 -2.57
CA VAL A 441 -14.53 -13.95 -3.92
C VAL A 441 -15.50 -12.78 -4.09
N LYS A 442 -16.28 -12.50 -3.05
CA LYS A 442 -17.21 -11.34 -3.02
C LYS A 442 -16.45 -10.02 -3.10
N GLU A 443 -15.40 -9.89 -2.33
CA GLU A 443 -14.58 -8.68 -2.23
C GLU A 443 -13.89 -8.38 -3.56
N PHE A 444 -13.36 -9.41 -4.23
CA PHE A 444 -12.79 -9.28 -5.57
C PHE A 444 -13.82 -8.75 -6.58
N PHE A 445 -15.00 -9.39 -6.71
CA PHE A 445 -15.99 -8.95 -7.67
C PHE A 445 -16.61 -7.59 -7.34
N ASN A 446 -16.74 -7.25 -6.07
CA ASN A 446 -17.13 -5.91 -5.65
C ASN A 446 -16.09 -4.86 -6.05
N GLY A 447 -14.81 -5.17 -5.88
CA GLY A 447 -13.71 -4.31 -6.33
C GLY A 447 -13.76 -4.07 -7.83
N VAL A 448 -13.92 -5.13 -8.62
CA VAL A 448 -14.06 -5.04 -10.09
C VAL A 448 -15.21 -4.11 -10.50
N GLU A 449 -16.35 -4.20 -9.85
CA GLU A 449 -17.49 -3.32 -10.15
C GLU A 449 -17.24 -1.88 -9.67
N PHE A 450 -16.62 -1.69 -8.52
CA PHE A 450 -16.23 -0.37 -8.01
C PHE A 450 -15.30 0.34 -8.98
N MET A 451 -14.23 -0.32 -9.39
CA MET A 451 -13.22 0.24 -10.30
C MET A 451 -13.82 0.54 -11.69
N TYR A 452 -14.70 -0.32 -12.19
CA TYR A 452 -15.46 -0.04 -13.41
C TYR A 452 -16.22 1.29 -13.32
N ARG A 453 -16.95 1.49 -12.23
CA ARG A 453 -17.67 2.74 -11.99
C ARG A 453 -16.73 3.93 -11.83
N LEU A 454 -15.63 3.74 -11.14
CA LEU A 454 -14.62 4.78 -10.93
C LEU A 454 -13.98 5.20 -12.24
N MET A 455 -13.52 4.25 -13.07
CA MET A 455 -12.97 4.51 -14.40
C MET A 455 -13.94 5.31 -15.27
N LYS A 456 -15.21 4.93 -15.31
CA LYS A 456 -16.25 5.65 -16.06
C LYS A 456 -16.46 7.06 -15.52
N THR A 457 -16.62 7.20 -14.21
CA THR A 457 -16.91 8.48 -13.58
C THR A 457 -15.79 9.48 -13.81
N LEU A 458 -14.54 9.08 -13.54
CA LEU A 458 -13.37 9.96 -13.66
C LEU A 458 -13.01 10.29 -15.11
N SER A 459 -13.41 9.45 -16.06
CA SER A 459 -13.13 9.67 -17.49
C SER A 459 -14.29 10.31 -18.28
N SER A 460 -15.49 10.37 -17.73
CA SER A 460 -16.67 10.96 -18.39
C SER A 460 -16.70 12.48 -18.40
N GLY A 461 -15.76 13.16 -17.72
CA GLY A 461 -15.81 14.60 -17.52
C GLY A 461 -16.85 15.00 -16.47
N SER A 462 -16.49 15.95 -15.61
CA SER A 462 -17.44 16.47 -14.64
C SER A 462 -18.65 17.08 -15.38
N ALA A 463 -19.85 16.69 -14.97
CA ALA A 463 -21.06 17.43 -15.29
C ALA A 463 -21.06 18.78 -14.53
N THR A 464 -19.96 19.53 -14.59
CA THR A 464 -19.86 20.86 -13.97
C THR A 464 -20.33 21.90 -14.96
N GLY A 465 -21.57 22.37 -14.77
CA GLY A 465 -21.90 23.74 -15.09
C GLY A 465 -22.43 24.02 -16.48
N LYS A 466 -23.65 23.54 -16.80
CA LYS A 466 -24.59 24.46 -17.43
C LYS A 466 -25.42 25.08 -16.29
N LYS A 467 -25.03 26.24 -15.84
CA LYS A 467 -25.91 27.28 -15.32
C LYS A 467 -25.56 28.58 -16.00
#